data_2f8f7cedc5f4461b0e2c1e64d27bcdfa
#
_entry.id   2f8f7cedc5f4461b0e2c1e64d27bcdfa
#
_cell.length_a   1.000
_cell.length_b   1.000
_cell.length_c   1.000
_cell.angle_alpha   90.00
_cell.angle_beta   90.00
_cell.angle_gamma   90.00
#
_symmetry.space_group_name_H-M   'P 1'
#
loop_
_entity.id
_entity.type
_entity.pdbx_description
1 polymer ?
#
loop_
_entity_poly.entity_id
_entity_poly.type
_entity_poly.pdbx_seq_one_letter_code
_entity_poly.pdbx_strand_id
1 'polypeptide(L)'
;MKLSRISAINWNKIQDGKDLEVWNRLTSNFWLPEKVPLSNDIPAWQTLSAAEQQLTIRVFTGLTLLDTIQNIAGAPSLMADAITPHEEAVLSNISFMEAVHARSYSSIFSTLCQTKEVDAAYAWSEENPPLQRKAQIILAHYVSDEPLKKKIASVFLESFLFYSGFWLPMYFSSRGKLTNTADMIRLIIRDEAVHGYYIGYKYQIALQKLSAIEREELKLFALDLLMELYDNEIRYTEALYAETGWVNDVKAFLCYNANKALMNLGYEALFPPEMADVNPAILAALSPNADENHDFFSGSGSSYVMGKTVETEDEDWNF
;
A
#
# COMPACT_ATOMS: atom_id res chain seq x y z
N MET A 1 -24.65 -5.45 8.46
CA MET A 1 -24.94 -4.01 8.69
C MET A 1 -26.30 -3.90 9.39
N LYS A 2 -26.34 -3.49 10.65
CA LYS A 2 -27.61 -3.21 11.34
C LYS A 2 -28.06 -1.80 10.95
N LEU A 3 -28.90 -1.67 9.93
CA LEU A 3 -29.53 -0.41 9.53
C LEU A 3 -30.63 0.00 10.54
N SER A 4 -30.29 0.15 11.81
CA SER A 4 -31.24 0.62 12.81
C SER A 4 -31.40 2.15 12.81
N ARG A 5 -30.45 2.88 12.25
CA ARG A 5 -30.47 4.33 12.20
C ARG A 5 -29.46 4.83 11.15
N ILE A 6 -29.90 5.70 10.24
CA ILE A 6 -29.06 6.41 9.28
C ILE A 6 -28.96 7.86 9.72
N SER A 7 -27.72 8.36 9.93
CA SER A 7 -27.45 9.75 10.23
C SER A 7 -26.43 10.32 9.24
N ALA A 8 -26.56 11.60 8.90
CA ALA A 8 -25.58 12.29 8.07
C ALA A 8 -24.24 12.41 8.79
N ILE A 9 -23.15 12.36 8.03
CA ILE A 9 -21.80 12.65 8.52
C ILE A 9 -21.74 14.15 8.87
N ASN A 10 -21.32 14.47 10.09
CA ASN A 10 -21.12 15.83 10.53
C ASN A 10 -19.62 16.14 10.66
N TRP A 11 -19.04 16.76 9.64
CA TRP A 11 -17.64 17.15 9.61
C TRP A 11 -17.28 18.32 10.54
N ASN A 12 -18.28 18.99 11.13
CA ASN A 12 -18.05 20.01 12.18
C ASN A 12 -17.96 19.38 13.57
N LYS A 13 -18.21 18.08 13.73
CA LYS A 13 -18.14 17.38 15.01
C LYS A 13 -17.45 16.03 14.82
N ILE A 14 -16.13 16.06 14.81
CA ILE A 14 -15.27 14.90 14.55
C ILE A 14 -14.90 14.23 15.88
N GLN A 15 -15.06 12.91 15.97
CA GLN A 15 -14.76 12.14 17.17
C GLN A 15 -13.26 11.82 17.30
N ASP A 16 -12.59 11.62 16.19
CA ASP A 16 -11.15 11.33 16.10
C ASP A 16 -10.53 12.28 15.07
N GLY A 17 -9.76 13.27 15.55
CA GLY A 17 -9.10 14.26 14.69
C GLY A 17 -8.18 13.66 13.63
N LYS A 18 -7.68 12.44 13.86
CA LYS A 18 -6.86 11.72 12.88
C LYS A 18 -7.66 11.35 11.62
N ASP A 19 -8.96 11.09 11.74
CA ASP A 19 -9.82 10.81 10.57
C ASP A 19 -9.84 12.00 9.61
N LEU A 20 -9.96 13.24 10.13
CA LEU A 20 -9.93 14.44 9.31
C LEU A 20 -8.53 14.68 8.70
N GLU A 21 -7.49 14.54 9.51
CA GLU A 21 -6.11 14.71 9.04
C GLU A 21 -5.81 13.79 7.86
N VAL A 22 -6.14 12.49 8.01
CA VAL A 22 -5.90 11.50 6.96
C VAL A 22 -6.82 11.71 5.76
N TRP A 23 -8.10 12.04 5.98
CA TRP A 23 -9.02 12.41 4.89
C TRP A 23 -8.45 13.56 4.04
N ASN A 24 -8.01 14.64 4.70
CA ASN A 24 -7.44 15.79 4.01
C ASN A 24 -6.17 15.41 3.24
N ARG A 25 -5.32 14.55 3.81
CA ARG A 25 -4.11 14.07 3.17
C ARG A 25 -4.41 13.22 1.93
N LEU A 26 -5.31 12.25 2.03
CA LEU A 26 -5.70 11.39 0.91
C LEU A 26 -6.34 12.19 -0.22
N THR A 27 -7.24 13.13 0.11
CA THR A 27 -7.90 13.96 -0.89
C THR A 27 -6.95 14.97 -1.55
N SER A 28 -5.98 15.51 -0.81
CA SER A 28 -4.93 16.37 -1.39
C SER A 28 -3.94 15.59 -2.26
N ASN A 29 -3.74 14.33 -1.96
CA ASN A 29 -2.88 13.43 -2.73
C ASN A 29 -3.56 12.86 -3.98
N PHE A 30 -4.83 13.14 -4.23
CA PHE A 30 -5.58 12.57 -5.34
C PHE A 30 -4.88 12.73 -6.69
N TRP A 31 -4.83 11.65 -7.45
CA TRP A 31 -4.25 11.60 -8.78
C TRP A 31 -4.94 10.55 -9.66
N LEU A 32 -4.69 10.61 -10.96
CA LEU A 32 -5.16 9.64 -11.95
C LEU A 32 -4.01 9.25 -12.90
N PRO A 33 -3.99 8.00 -13.39
CA PRO A 33 -2.90 7.49 -14.23
C PRO A 33 -2.66 8.30 -15.50
N GLU A 34 -3.69 8.91 -16.05
CA GLU A 34 -3.63 9.74 -17.25
C GLU A 34 -2.75 11.01 -17.10
N LYS A 35 -2.38 11.35 -15.87
CA LYS A 35 -1.48 12.48 -15.57
C LYS A 35 0.00 12.14 -15.80
N VAL A 36 0.35 10.85 -15.87
CA VAL A 36 1.74 10.39 -16.03
C VAL A 36 2.03 10.10 -17.50
N PRO A 37 3.04 10.74 -18.12
CA PRO A 37 3.34 10.58 -19.54
C PRO A 37 4.13 9.28 -19.82
N LEU A 38 3.50 8.11 -19.65
CA LEU A 38 4.11 6.78 -19.78
C LEU A 38 4.76 6.53 -21.15
N SER A 39 4.29 7.19 -22.21
CA SER A 39 4.88 7.06 -23.55
C SER A 39 6.36 7.46 -23.63
N ASN A 40 6.85 8.27 -22.71
CA ASN A 40 8.26 8.63 -22.61
C ASN A 40 9.14 7.42 -22.24
N ASP A 41 8.57 6.37 -21.67
CA ASP A 41 9.31 5.16 -21.29
C ASP A 41 9.43 4.14 -22.43
N ILE A 42 8.72 4.32 -23.57
CA ILE A 42 8.77 3.38 -24.72
C ILE A 42 10.22 3.11 -25.20
N PRO A 43 11.09 4.14 -25.39
CA PRO A 43 12.47 3.86 -25.79
C PRO A 43 13.25 3.05 -24.78
N ALA A 44 13.08 3.33 -23.48
CA ALA A 44 13.75 2.58 -22.42
C ALA A 44 13.21 1.14 -22.33
N TRP A 45 11.90 0.93 -22.48
CA TRP A 45 11.26 -0.37 -22.53
C TRP A 45 11.84 -1.26 -23.62
N GLN A 46 12.06 -0.71 -24.82
CA GLN A 46 12.63 -1.43 -25.95
C GLN A 46 14.09 -1.86 -25.74
N THR A 47 14.80 -1.25 -24.79
CA THR A 47 16.18 -1.64 -24.43
C THR A 47 16.26 -2.74 -23.38
N LEU A 48 15.15 -3.09 -22.74
CA LEU A 48 15.09 -4.17 -21.79
C LEU A 48 15.19 -5.52 -22.49
N SER A 49 15.86 -6.48 -21.87
CA SER A 49 15.83 -7.87 -22.32
C SER A 49 14.41 -8.45 -22.22
N ALA A 50 14.14 -9.49 -23.00
CA ALA A 50 12.85 -10.18 -22.92
C ALA A 50 12.53 -10.71 -21.50
N ALA A 51 13.56 -11.14 -20.75
CA ALA A 51 13.42 -11.57 -19.36
C ALA A 51 13.03 -10.41 -18.43
N GLU A 52 13.65 -9.22 -18.59
CA GLU A 52 13.31 -8.03 -17.80
C GLU A 52 11.90 -7.52 -18.12
N GLN A 53 11.49 -7.54 -19.40
CA GLN A 53 10.14 -7.18 -19.81
C GLN A 53 9.11 -8.14 -19.20
N GLN A 54 9.33 -9.46 -19.32
CA GLN A 54 8.44 -10.46 -18.75
C GLN A 54 8.35 -10.36 -17.22
N LEU A 55 9.48 -10.17 -16.55
CA LEU A 55 9.51 -9.93 -15.10
C LEU A 55 8.67 -8.71 -14.72
N THR A 56 8.85 -7.61 -15.44
CA THR A 56 8.11 -6.35 -15.15
C THR A 56 6.60 -6.56 -15.30
N ILE A 57 6.15 -7.23 -16.36
CA ILE A 57 4.73 -7.51 -16.58
C ILE A 57 4.19 -8.41 -15.46
N ARG A 58 4.90 -9.47 -15.06
CA ARG A 58 4.50 -10.35 -13.96
C ARG A 58 4.45 -9.66 -12.62
N VAL A 59 5.44 -8.81 -12.33
CA VAL A 59 5.47 -7.98 -11.10
C VAL A 59 4.22 -7.12 -11.03
N PHE A 60 3.91 -6.36 -12.08
CA PHE A 60 2.76 -5.46 -12.08
C PHE A 60 1.41 -6.20 -12.07
N THR A 61 1.34 -7.37 -12.71
CA THR A 61 0.13 -8.22 -12.62
C THR A 61 -0.07 -8.73 -11.19
N GLY A 62 1.01 -9.11 -10.50
CA GLY A 62 0.95 -9.50 -9.08
C GLY A 62 0.48 -8.36 -8.17
N LEU A 63 0.99 -7.15 -8.39
CA LEU A 63 0.53 -5.96 -7.68
C LEU A 63 -0.96 -5.68 -7.95
N THR A 64 -1.39 -5.73 -9.23
CA THR A 64 -2.81 -5.55 -9.59
C THR A 64 -3.73 -6.49 -8.84
N LEU A 65 -3.33 -7.76 -8.62
CA LEU A 65 -4.12 -8.71 -7.84
C LEU A 65 -4.31 -8.24 -6.39
N LEU A 66 -3.25 -7.74 -5.76
CA LEU A 66 -3.30 -7.28 -4.37
C LEU A 66 -4.16 -6.02 -4.21
N ASP A 67 -4.00 -5.01 -5.09
CA ASP A 67 -4.87 -3.82 -5.13
C ASP A 67 -6.33 -4.20 -5.35
N THR A 68 -6.59 -5.18 -6.23
CA THR A 68 -7.94 -5.68 -6.47
C THR A 68 -8.55 -6.26 -5.20
N ILE A 69 -7.78 -7.06 -4.44
CA ILE A 69 -8.25 -7.64 -3.17
C ILE A 69 -8.53 -6.54 -2.15
N GLN A 70 -7.65 -5.56 -2.04
CA GLN A 70 -7.82 -4.46 -1.10
C GLN A 70 -9.03 -3.59 -1.46
N ASN A 71 -9.26 -3.34 -2.75
CA ASN A 71 -10.41 -2.60 -3.26
C ASN A 71 -11.74 -3.32 -2.94
N ILE A 72 -11.87 -4.62 -3.32
CA ILE A 72 -13.18 -5.30 -3.31
C ILE A 72 -13.49 -6.01 -2.01
N ALA A 73 -12.48 -6.35 -1.19
CA ALA A 73 -12.65 -7.11 0.05
C ALA A 73 -12.05 -6.40 1.26
N GLY A 74 -10.82 -5.90 1.18
CA GLY A 74 -10.09 -5.35 2.31
C GLY A 74 -10.74 -4.11 2.90
N ALA A 75 -10.68 -2.99 2.20
CA ALA A 75 -11.26 -1.73 2.67
C ALA A 75 -12.77 -1.84 2.97
N PRO A 76 -13.60 -2.55 2.15
CA PRO A 76 -15.00 -2.79 2.50
C PRO A 76 -15.19 -3.58 3.81
N SER A 77 -14.35 -4.58 4.10
CA SER A 77 -14.45 -5.34 5.35
C SER A 77 -14.08 -4.50 6.57
N LEU A 78 -13.09 -3.60 6.42
CA LEU A 78 -12.70 -2.66 7.47
C LEU A 78 -13.77 -1.58 7.68
N MET A 79 -14.42 -1.09 6.61
CA MET A 79 -15.57 -0.15 6.73
C MET A 79 -16.71 -0.75 7.54
N ALA A 80 -16.98 -2.05 7.39
CA ALA A 80 -18.03 -2.72 8.17
C ALA A 80 -17.74 -2.72 9.68
N ASP A 81 -16.48 -2.62 10.07
CA ASP A 81 -16.01 -2.61 11.47
C ASP A 81 -15.67 -1.18 11.96
N ALA A 82 -15.85 -0.15 11.14
CA ALA A 82 -15.54 1.23 11.49
C ALA A 82 -16.38 1.73 12.67
N ILE A 83 -15.76 2.51 13.55
CA ILE A 83 -16.40 3.01 14.76
C ILE A 83 -17.07 4.37 14.52
N THR A 84 -16.52 5.16 13.58
CA THR A 84 -17.04 6.49 13.25
C THR A 84 -17.41 6.58 11.77
N PRO A 85 -18.38 7.44 11.40
CA PRO A 85 -18.67 7.69 9.99
C PRO A 85 -17.50 8.38 9.25
N HIS A 86 -16.60 9.05 9.97
CA HIS A 86 -15.40 9.66 9.40
C HIS A 86 -14.35 8.58 9.06
N GLU A 87 -14.21 7.55 9.90
CA GLU A 87 -13.40 6.36 9.58
C GLU A 87 -13.93 5.63 8.34
N GLU A 88 -15.26 5.44 8.23
CA GLU A 88 -15.89 4.90 7.02
C GLU A 88 -15.54 5.72 5.76
N ALA A 89 -15.58 7.04 5.86
CA ALA A 89 -15.25 7.92 4.74
C ALA A 89 -13.77 7.78 4.32
N VAL A 90 -12.83 7.71 5.27
CA VAL A 90 -11.41 7.48 4.97
C VAL A 90 -11.22 6.13 4.27
N LEU A 91 -11.80 5.05 4.80
CA LEU A 91 -11.70 3.71 4.22
C LEU A 91 -12.38 3.62 2.83
N SER A 92 -13.43 4.39 2.59
CA SER A 92 -14.06 4.53 1.27
C SER A 92 -13.11 5.17 0.26
N ASN A 93 -12.33 6.18 0.68
CA ASN A 93 -11.30 6.79 -0.18
C ASN A 93 -10.16 5.79 -0.47
N ILE A 94 -9.70 5.05 0.54
CA ILE A 94 -8.72 3.97 0.36
C ILE A 94 -9.23 2.98 -0.69
N SER A 95 -10.44 2.43 -0.53
CA SER A 95 -11.04 1.51 -1.50
C SER A 95 -11.05 2.07 -2.92
N PHE A 96 -11.41 3.34 -3.09
CA PHE A 96 -11.39 3.99 -4.40
C PHE A 96 -9.98 4.10 -4.98
N MET A 97 -8.98 4.49 -4.18
CA MET A 97 -7.61 4.62 -4.65
C MET A 97 -6.99 3.29 -5.05
N GLU A 98 -7.34 2.18 -4.39
CA GLU A 98 -6.93 0.84 -4.81
C GLU A 98 -7.41 0.48 -6.23
N ALA A 99 -8.61 0.92 -6.60
CA ALA A 99 -9.09 0.78 -7.99
C ALA A 99 -8.28 1.66 -8.97
N VAL A 100 -7.84 2.85 -8.54
CA VAL A 100 -6.94 3.73 -9.33
C VAL A 100 -5.57 3.08 -9.48
N HIS A 101 -5.02 2.46 -8.42
CA HIS A 101 -3.76 1.71 -8.45
C HIS A 101 -3.83 0.55 -9.45
N ALA A 102 -4.83 -0.31 -9.35
CA ALA A 102 -5.04 -1.41 -10.29
C ALA A 102 -5.16 -0.94 -11.74
N ARG A 103 -5.86 0.18 -11.99
CA ARG A 103 -5.96 0.81 -13.31
C ARG A 103 -4.63 1.35 -13.81
N SER A 104 -3.75 1.78 -12.91
CA SER A 104 -2.44 2.33 -13.26
C SER A 104 -1.56 1.31 -13.96
N TYR A 105 -1.55 0.06 -13.49
CA TYR A 105 -0.82 -1.02 -14.15
C TYR A 105 -1.40 -1.32 -15.54
N SER A 106 -2.73 -1.28 -15.69
CA SER A 106 -3.36 -1.41 -17.00
C SER A 106 -2.95 -0.29 -17.96
N SER A 107 -2.74 0.93 -17.47
CA SER A 107 -2.23 2.05 -18.27
C SER A 107 -0.78 1.84 -18.69
N ILE A 108 0.07 1.31 -17.81
CA ILE A 108 1.45 0.91 -18.14
C ILE A 108 1.43 -0.17 -19.22
N PHE A 109 0.64 -1.22 -19.06
CA PHE A 109 0.52 -2.32 -20.02
C PHE A 109 0.05 -1.84 -21.39
N SER A 110 -1.00 -1.02 -21.44
CA SER A 110 -1.53 -0.49 -22.69
C SER A 110 -0.53 0.38 -23.44
N THR A 111 0.44 0.97 -22.74
CA THR A 111 1.46 1.83 -23.34
C THR A 111 2.70 1.06 -23.78
N LEU A 112 3.14 0.06 -23.01
CA LEU A 112 4.46 -0.56 -23.18
C LEU A 112 4.41 -1.98 -23.73
N CYS A 113 3.29 -2.71 -23.56
CA CYS A 113 3.21 -4.15 -23.78
C CYS A 113 2.26 -4.53 -24.92
N GLN A 114 2.47 -5.71 -25.50
CA GLN A 114 1.51 -6.30 -26.43
C GLN A 114 0.40 -7.02 -25.66
N THR A 115 -0.84 -6.96 -26.16
CA THR A 115 -2.01 -7.57 -25.51
C THR A 115 -1.78 -9.05 -25.14
N LYS A 116 -1.19 -9.84 -26.03
CA LYS A 116 -0.91 -11.26 -25.77
C LYS A 116 0.04 -11.51 -24.59
N GLU A 117 0.98 -10.57 -24.33
CA GLU A 117 1.93 -10.67 -23.22
C GLU A 117 1.22 -10.35 -21.90
N VAL A 118 0.34 -9.37 -21.95
CA VAL A 118 -0.53 -9.00 -20.82
C VAL A 118 -1.48 -10.15 -20.48
N ASP A 119 -2.20 -10.70 -21.47
CA ASP A 119 -3.12 -11.84 -21.27
C ASP A 119 -2.39 -13.06 -20.67
N ALA A 120 -1.18 -13.35 -21.16
CA ALA A 120 -0.36 -14.44 -20.62
C ALA A 120 0.07 -14.19 -19.16
N ALA A 121 0.33 -12.94 -18.78
CA ALA A 121 0.70 -12.59 -17.40
C ALA A 121 -0.50 -12.67 -16.45
N TYR A 122 -1.69 -12.27 -16.89
CA TYR A 122 -2.91 -12.47 -16.08
C TYR A 122 -3.21 -13.96 -15.87
N ALA A 123 -3.13 -14.78 -16.93
CA ALA A 123 -3.26 -16.25 -16.80
C ALA A 123 -2.20 -16.83 -15.84
N TRP A 124 -0.93 -16.38 -15.97
CA TRP A 124 0.13 -16.77 -15.04
C TRP A 124 -0.20 -16.39 -13.59
N SER A 125 -0.79 -15.22 -13.34
CA SER A 125 -1.12 -14.76 -11.98
C SER A 125 -2.19 -15.64 -11.33
N GLU A 126 -3.14 -16.15 -12.10
CA GLU A 126 -4.18 -17.06 -11.63
C GLU A 126 -3.63 -18.46 -11.28
N GLU A 127 -2.53 -18.86 -11.92
CA GLU A 127 -1.91 -20.18 -11.74
C GLU A 127 -0.69 -20.17 -10.82
N ASN A 128 -0.13 -19.01 -10.47
CA ASN A 128 1.09 -18.91 -9.66
C ASN A 128 0.82 -19.24 -8.18
N PRO A 129 1.33 -20.39 -7.65
CA PRO A 129 0.94 -20.83 -6.31
C PRO A 129 1.33 -19.87 -5.19
N PRO A 130 2.57 -19.30 -5.13
CA PRO A 130 2.92 -18.34 -4.08
C PRO A 130 2.08 -17.05 -4.14
N LEU A 131 1.77 -16.54 -5.34
CA LEU A 131 0.95 -15.35 -5.51
C LEU A 131 -0.50 -15.61 -5.03
N GLN A 132 -1.09 -16.73 -5.46
CA GLN A 132 -2.42 -17.14 -5.01
C GLN A 132 -2.46 -17.42 -3.50
N ARG A 133 -1.38 -18.00 -2.93
CA ARG A 133 -1.31 -18.29 -1.50
C ARG A 133 -1.36 -17.01 -0.65
N LYS A 134 -0.57 -15.97 -0.99
CA LYS A 134 -0.62 -14.70 -0.24
C LYS A 134 -2.01 -14.06 -0.33
N ALA A 135 -2.63 -14.09 -1.50
CA ALA A 135 -4.00 -13.61 -1.70
C ALA A 135 -5.01 -14.35 -0.81
N GLN A 136 -4.93 -15.67 -0.77
CA GLN A 136 -5.81 -16.52 0.06
C GLN A 136 -5.64 -16.27 1.56
N ILE A 137 -4.39 -16.12 2.04
CA ILE A 137 -4.11 -15.82 3.45
C ILE A 137 -4.80 -14.50 3.84
N ILE A 138 -4.61 -13.45 3.05
CA ILE A 138 -5.21 -12.13 3.33
C ILE A 138 -6.74 -12.18 3.26
N LEU A 139 -7.30 -12.78 2.21
CA LEU A 139 -8.75 -12.90 2.05
C LEU A 139 -9.41 -13.69 3.19
N ALA A 140 -8.75 -14.74 3.71
CA ALA A 140 -9.27 -15.51 4.85
C ALA A 140 -9.49 -14.61 6.08
N HIS A 141 -8.62 -13.63 6.31
CA HIS A 141 -8.81 -12.67 7.40
C HIS A 141 -9.91 -11.66 7.10
N TYR A 142 -10.01 -11.16 5.86
CA TYR A 142 -11.03 -10.17 5.49
C TYR A 142 -12.47 -10.70 5.61
N VAL A 143 -12.68 -11.99 5.41
CA VAL A 143 -14.01 -12.62 5.58
C VAL A 143 -14.28 -13.10 7.00
N SER A 144 -13.33 -12.96 7.93
CA SER A 144 -13.52 -13.35 9.33
C SER A 144 -14.35 -12.33 10.12
N ASP A 145 -14.84 -12.72 11.29
CA ASP A 145 -15.54 -11.84 12.24
C ASP A 145 -14.56 -11.26 13.30
N GLU A 146 -13.27 -11.10 12.95
CA GLU A 146 -12.22 -10.66 13.88
C GLU A 146 -11.63 -9.30 13.46
N PRO A 147 -12.23 -8.16 13.82
CA PRO A 147 -11.88 -6.83 13.33
C PRO A 147 -10.41 -6.44 13.47
N LEU A 148 -9.76 -6.86 14.58
CA LEU A 148 -8.36 -6.53 14.81
C LEU A 148 -7.41 -7.37 13.96
N LYS A 149 -7.74 -8.64 13.71
CA LYS A 149 -6.96 -9.49 12.80
C LYS A 149 -7.10 -9.04 11.35
N LYS A 150 -8.27 -8.53 10.93
CA LYS A 150 -8.44 -7.87 9.62
C LYS A 150 -7.49 -6.68 9.47
N LYS A 151 -7.40 -5.81 10.50
CA LYS A 151 -6.51 -4.66 10.49
C LYS A 151 -5.03 -5.08 10.42
N ILE A 152 -4.62 -6.11 11.15
CA ILE A 152 -3.26 -6.68 11.06
C ILE A 152 -2.96 -7.17 9.65
N ALA A 153 -3.86 -7.98 9.06
CA ALA A 153 -3.71 -8.50 7.70
C ALA A 153 -3.62 -7.36 6.67
N SER A 154 -4.46 -6.32 6.82
CA SER A 154 -4.45 -5.16 5.95
C SER A 154 -3.14 -4.36 6.06
N VAL A 155 -2.62 -4.14 7.27
CA VAL A 155 -1.31 -3.47 7.44
C VAL A 155 -0.19 -4.27 6.78
N PHE A 156 -0.22 -5.61 6.83
CA PHE A 156 0.77 -6.43 6.13
C PHE A 156 0.59 -6.39 4.61
N LEU A 157 -0.63 -6.28 4.11
CA LEU A 157 -0.85 -6.07 2.68
C LEU A 157 -0.24 -4.73 2.23
N GLU A 158 -0.63 -3.62 2.86
CA GLU A 158 -0.26 -2.24 2.52
C GLU A 158 1.22 -1.92 2.72
N SER A 159 1.81 -2.47 3.78
CA SER A 159 3.16 -2.08 4.23
C SER A 159 4.24 -3.12 3.96
N PHE A 160 3.87 -4.31 3.48
CA PHE A 160 4.83 -5.41 3.27
C PHE A 160 4.64 -6.15 1.94
N LEU A 161 3.43 -6.66 1.61
CA LEU A 161 3.25 -7.58 0.48
C LEU A 161 3.41 -6.93 -0.89
N PHE A 162 3.19 -5.63 -1.04
CA PHE A 162 3.45 -4.90 -2.27
C PHE A 162 4.94 -4.74 -2.58
N TYR A 163 5.80 -4.81 -1.57
CA TYR A 163 7.16 -4.30 -1.67
C TYR A 163 8.11 -5.20 -2.47
N SER A 164 7.87 -6.50 -2.60
CA SER A 164 8.61 -7.33 -3.57
C SER A 164 8.42 -6.84 -5.01
N GLY A 165 7.24 -6.27 -5.30
CA GLY A 165 6.93 -5.69 -6.59
C GLY A 165 7.46 -4.26 -6.76
N PHE A 166 7.33 -3.42 -5.74
CA PHE A 166 7.78 -2.01 -5.78
C PHE A 166 9.29 -1.86 -5.92
N TRP A 167 10.07 -2.86 -5.52
CA TRP A 167 11.51 -2.86 -5.69
C TRP A 167 11.94 -2.68 -7.15
N LEU A 168 11.30 -3.37 -8.09
CA LEU A 168 11.73 -3.42 -9.50
C LEU A 168 11.67 -2.05 -10.21
N PRO A 169 10.57 -1.29 -10.19
CA PRO A 169 10.54 0.03 -10.80
C PRO A 169 11.54 1.01 -10.15
N MET A 170 11.79 0.89 -8.84
CA MET A 170 12.82 1.70 -8.18
C MET A 170 14.22 1.31 -8.64
N TYR A 171 14.47 0.03 -8.87
CA TYR A 171 15.72 -0.46 -9.44
C TYR A 171 15.95 0.12 -10.86
N PHE A 172 14.97 0.08 -11.74
CA PHE A 172 15.10 0.67 -13.07
C PHE A 172 15.28 2.18 -13.01
N SER A 173 14.51 2.87 -12.19
CA SER A 173 14.61 4.32 -12.02
C SER A 173 15.98 4.76 -11.51
N SER A 174 16.58 4.03 -10.57
CA SER A 174 17.93 4.31 -10.07
C SER A 174 19.02 4.23 -11.16
N ARG A 175 18.68 3.68 -12.32
CA ARG A 175 19.53 3.54 -13.52
C ARG A 175 19.05 4.39 -14.69
N GLY A 176 18.13 5.33 -14.46
CA GLY A 176 17.59 6.21 -15.48
C GLY A 176 16.68 5.49 -16.50
N LYS A 177 16.13 4.33 -16.16
CA LYS A 177 15.20 3.56 -17.01
C LYS A 177 13.80 3.62 -16.44
N LEU A 178 12.77 3.62 -17.30
CA LEU A 178 11.35 3.57 -16.94
C LEU A 178 10.98 4.60 -15.86
N THR A 179 11.49 5.81 -15.98
CA THR A 179 11.35 6.84 -14.94
C THR A 179 9.92 7.31 -14.75
N ASN A 180 9.12 7.39 -15.82
CA ASN A 180 7.70 7.76 -15.72
C ASN A 180 6.87 6.62 -15.11
N THR A 181 7.19 5.37 -15.44
CA THR A 181 6.61 4.20 -14.77
C THR A 181 6.93 4.25 -13.27
N ALA A 182 8.19 4.52 -12.91
CA ALA A 182 8.59 4.64 -11.51
C ALA A 182 7.88 5.82 -10.81
N ASP A 183 7.66 6.95 -11.50
CA ASP A 183 6.89 8.07 -10.93
C ASP A 183 5.45 7.67 -10.61
N MET A 184 4.81 6.88 -11.49
CA MET A 184 3.48 6.33 -11.20
C MET A 184 3.50 5.41 -9.98
N ILE A 185 4.49 4.53 -9.88
CA ILE A 185 4.62 3.63 -8.72
C ILE A 185 4.92 4.41 -7.44
N ARG A 186 5.66 5.52 -7.49
CA ARG A 186 5.86 6.39 -6.31
C ARG A 186 4.57 7.02 -5.82
N LEU A 187 3.64 7.37 -6.72
CA LEU A 187 2.32 7.84 -6.31
C LEU A 187 1.55 6.75 -5.57
N ILE A 188 1.61 5.51 -6.05
CA ILE A 188 1.02 4.36 -5.35
C ILE A 188 1.69 4.17 -3.98
N ILE A 189 3.03 4.05 -3.91
CA ILE A 189 3.77 3.87 -2.64
C ILE A 189 3.43 4.96 -1.62
N ARG A 190 3.25 6.20 -2.06
CA ARG A 190 2.86 7.32 -1.21
C ARG A 190 1.47 7.08 -0.58
N ASP A 191 0.54 6.58 -1.36
CA ASP A 191 -0.80 6.29 -0.89
C ASP A 191 -0.78 5.08 0.06
N GLU A 192 -0.08 3.99 -0.27
CA GLU A 192 0.10 2.80 0.58
C GLU A 192 0.72 3.13 1.94
N ALA A 193 1.66 4.10 1.96
CA ALA A 193 2.26 4.56 3.21
C ALA A 193 1.22 5.22 4.12
N VAL A 194 0.24 5.94 3.57
CA VAL A 194 -0.86 6.54 4.34
C VAL A 194 -1.88 5.48 4.74
N HIS A 195 -2.20 4.54 3.85
CA HIS A 195 -3.15 3.45 4.13
C HIS A 195 -2.66 2.59 5.29
N GLY A 196 -1.45 2.05 5.19
CA GLY A 196 -0.86 1.21 6.23
C GLY A 196 -0.70 1.92 7.57
N TYR A 197 -0.28 3.20 7.56
CA TYR A 197 -0.20 4.03 8.76
C TYR A 197 -1.58 4.20 9.41
N TYR A 198 -2.60 4.58 8.66
CA TYR A 198 -3.93 4.85 9.21
C TYR A 198 -4.60 3.61 9.78
N ILE A 199 -4.55 2.50 9.06
CA ILE A 199 -5.11 1.22 9.53
C ILE A 199 -4.37 0.75 10.79
N GLY A 200 -3.04 0.90 10.81
CA GLY A 200 -2.21 0.62 11.99
C GLY A 200 -2.54 1.53 13.18
N TYR A 201 -2.77 2.81 12.96
CA TYR A 201 -3.23 3.74 13.99
C TYR A 201 -4.56 3.29 14.59
N LYS A 202 -5.55 2.95 13.76
CA LYS A 202 -6.86 2.45 14.23
C LYS A 202 -6.73 1.13 14.99
N TYR A 203 -5.81 0.27 14.59
CA TYR A 203 -5.47 -0.93 15.34
C TYR A 203 -4.92 -0.59 16.73
N GLN A 204 -3.91 0.30 16.81
CA GLN A 204 -3.29 0.69 18.09
C GLN A 204 -4.28 1.35 19.05
N ILE A 205 -5.19 2.20 18.54
CA ILE A 205 -6.25 2.81 19.38
C ILE A 205 -7.19 1.74 19.94
N ALA A 206 -7.51 0.72 19.13
CA ALA A 206 -8.35 -0.38 19.61
C ALA A 206 -7.65 -1.24 20.67
N LEU A 207 -6.33 -1.47 20.54
CA LEU A 207 -5.53 -2.19 21.54
C LEU A 207 -5.58 -1.56 22.92
N GLN A 208 -5.70 -0.23 23.03
CA GLN A 208 -5.73 0.46 24.33
C GLN A 208 -6.91 0.04 25.21
N LYS A 209 -7.98 -0.50 24.61
CA LYS A 209 -9.20 -0.95 25.29
C LYS A 209 -9.14 -2.40 25.77
N LEU A 210 -8.09 -3.12 25.41
CA LEU A 210 -7.93 -4.56 25.68
C LEU A 210 -7.08 -4.80 26.94
N SER A 211 -7.25 -5.97 27.54
CA SER A 211 -6.40 -6.48 28.60
C SER A 211 -4.97 -6.77 28.11
N ALA A 212 -4.02 -6.93 29.03
CA ALA A 212 -2.65 -7.29 28.69
C ALA A 212 -2.56 -8.67 28.01
N ILE A 213 -3.43 -9.60 28.39
CA ILE A 213 -3.47 -10.94 27.80
C ILE A 213 -3.94 -10.88 26.34
N GLU A 214 -5.04 -10.19 26.07
CA GLU A 214 -5.56 -10.04 24.70
C GLU A 214 -4.57 -9.30 23.79
N ARG A 215 -3.84 -8.32 24.31
CA ARG A 215 -2.79 -7.62 23.54
C ARG A 215 -1.64 -8.54 23.18
N GLU A 216 -1.22 -9.41 24.11
CA GLU A 216 -0.14 -10.37 23.85
C GLU A 216 -0.58 -11.44 22.84
N GLU A 217 -1.81 -11.95 22.93
CA GLU A 217 -2.38 -12.87 21.95
C GLU A 217 -2.41 -12.27 20.54
N LEU A 218 -2.81 -11.00 20.40
CA LEU A 218 -2.80 -10.30 19.10
C LEU A 218 -1.39 -10.03 18.58
N LYS A 219 -0.44 -9.75 19.47
CA LYS A 219 0.98 -9.61 19.10
C LYS A 219 1.54 -10.91 18.55
N LEU A 220 1.30 -12.04 19.25
CA LEU A 220 1.72 -13.36 18.79
C LEU A 220 1.07 -13.71 17.45
N PHE A 221 -0.22 -13.45 17.30
CA PHE A 221 -0.92 -13.62 16.03
C PHE A 221 -0.29 -12.79 14.91
N ALA A 222 0.06 -11.52 15.17
CA ALA A 222 0.69 -10.66 14.16
C ALA A 222 2.08 -11.20 13.75
N LEU A 223 2.88 -11.67 14.69
CA LEU A 223 4.19 -12.27 14.40
C LEU A 223 4.06 -13.58 13.61
N ASP A 224 3.14 -14.45 13.99
CA ASP A 224 2.88 -15.72 13.29
C ASP A 224 2.41 -15.47 11.86
N LEU A 225 1.45 -14.54 11.66
CA LEU A 225 0.96 -14.17 10.34
C LEU A 225 2.06 -13.54 9.48
N LEU A 226 2.88 -12.65 10.07
CA LEU A 226 4.01 -12.08 9.35
C LEU A 226 4.98 -13.15 8.87
N MET A 227 5.31 -14.14 9.73
CA MET A 227 6.23 -15.21 9.34
C MET A 227 5.64 -16.12 8.26
N GLU A 228 4.34 -16.46 8.33
CA GLU A 228 3.67 -17.21 7.27
C GLU A 228 3.72 -16.46 5.92
N LEU A 229 3.42 -15.17 5.94
CA LEU A 229 3.47 -14.32 4.75
C LEU A 229 4.91 -14.14 4.24
N TYR A 230 5.87 -13.95 5.14
CA TYR A 230 7.28 -13.80 4.81
C TYR A 230 7.84 -15.04 4.12
N ASP A 231 7.59 -16.24 4.68
CA ASP A 231 8.05 -17.49 4.09
C ASP A 231 7.48 -17.71 2.67
N ASN A 232 6.23 -17.33 2.48
CA ASN A 232 5.61 -17.38 1.16
C ASN A 232 6.19 -16.32 0.21
N GLU A 233 6.43 -15.10 0.70
CA GLU A 233 6.99 -13.99 -0.08
C GLU A 233 8.43 -14.26 -0.51
N ILE A 234 9.22 -14.95 0.31
CA ILE A 234 10.56 -15.42 -0.05
C ILE A 234 10.49 -16.40 -1.24
N ARG A 235 9.58 -17.38 -1.20
CA ARG A 235 9.39 -18.35 -2.31
C ARG A 235 8.92 -17.64 -3.58
N TYR A 236 8.00 -16.68 -3.45
CA TYR A 236 7.54 -15.86 -4.56
C TYR A 236 8.69 -15.07 -5.17
N THR A 237 9.48 -14.39 -4.36
CA THR A 237 10.65 -13.59 -4.78
C THR A 237 11.71 -14.47 -5.47
N GLU A 238 12.05 -15.61 -4.88
CA GLU A 238 13.01 -16.55 -5.46
C GLU A 238 12.58 -17.04 -6.86
N ALA A 239 11.30 -17.38 -7.01
CA ALA A 239 10.77 -17.83 -8.29
C ALA A 239 10.68 -16.68 -9.32
N LEU A 240 10.23 -15.50 -8.89
CA LEU A 240 9.99 -14.37 -9.78
C LEU A 240 11.29 -13.73 -10.29
N TYR A 241 12.29 -13.59 -9.44
CA TYR A 241 13.57 -12.92 -9.72
C TYR A 241 14.74 -13.90 -10.01
N ALA A 242 14.47 -15.20 -10.20
CA ALA A 242 15.47 -16.26 -10.36
C ALA A 242 16.55 -15.94 -11.42
N GLU A 243 16.15 -15.35 -12.56
CA GLU A 243 17.03 -15.13 -13.71
C GLU A 243 17.78 -13.79 -13.66
N THR A 244 17.58 -12.97 -12.62
CA THR A 244 18.08 -11.58 -12.60
C THR A 244 19.29 -11.35 -11.70
N GLY A 245 19.53 -12.23 -10.75
CA GLY A 245 20.56 -12.06 -9.71
C GLY A 245 20.15 -11.06 -8.60
N TRP A 246 18.90 -10.55 -8.58
CA TRP A 246 18.44 -9.52 -7.63
C TRP A 246 17.71 -10.07 -6.40
N VAL A 247 17.58 -11.37 -6.29
CA VAL A 247 16.83 -12.04 -5.20
C VAL A 247 17.23 -11.53 -3.82
N ASN A 248 18.52 -11.40 -3.54
CA ASN A 248 19.00 -10.96 -2.22
C ASN A 248 18.67 -9.50 -1.93
N ASP A 249 18.76 -8.62 -2.92
CA ASP A 249 18.39 -7.21 -2.77
C ASP A 249 16.90 -7.06 -2.47
N VAL A 250 16.05 -7.84 -3.18
CA VAL A 250 14.59 -7.86 -2.91
C VAL A 250 14.29 -8.41 -1.53
N LYS A 251 14.99 -9.47 -1.08
CA LYS A 251 14.82 -10.01 0.28
C LYS A 251 15.19 -9.00 1.37
N ALA A 252 16.27 -8.25 1.19
CA ALA A 252 16.63 -7.18 2.13
C ALA A 252 15.54 -6.09 2.18
N PHE A 253 14.99 -5.74 1.03
CA PHE A 253 13.89 -4.77 0.95
C PHE A 253 12.60 -5.28 1.59
N LEU A 254 12.32 -6.58 1.50
CA LEU A 254 11.22 -7.22 2.20
C LEU A 254 11.39 -7.18 3.72
N CYS A 255 12.56 -7.53 4.25
CA CYS A 255 12.85 -7.44 5.70
C CYS A 255 12.68 -6.00 6.23
N TYR A 256 13.15 -5.01 5.46
CA TYR A 256 13.02 -3.60 5.81
C TYR A 256 11.54 -3.18 5.91
N ASN A 257 10.72 -3.58 4.94
CA ASN A 257 9.30 -3.20 4.92
C ASN A 257 8.45 -4.04 5.90
N ALA A 258 8.81 -5.28 6.17
CA ALA A 258 8.21 -6.08 7.23
C ALA A 258 8.40 -5.42 8.62
N ASN A 259 9.60 -4.91 8.90
CA ASN A 259 9.83 -4.13 10.12
C ASN A 259 8.97 -2.86 10.18
N LYS A 260 8.79 -2.14 9.06
CA LYS A 260 7.89 -0.99 8.99
C LYS A 260 6.43 -1.37 9.24
N ALA A 261 5.98 -2.48 8.68
CA ALA A 261 4.62 -2.99 8.92
C ALA A 261 4.39 -3.28 10.41
N LEU A 262 5.37 -3.90 11.10
CA LEU A 262 5.32 -4.10 12.55
C LEU A 262 5.27 -2.76 13.31
N MET A 263 6.06 -1.77 12.90
CA MET A 263 6.02 -0.43 13.52
C MET A 263 4.66 0.25 13.33
N ASN A 264 4.01 0.10 12.19
CA ASN A 264 2.64 0.58 11.96
C ASN A 264 1.63 -0.07 12.92
N LEU A 265 1.86 -1.32 13.31
CA LEU A 265 1.06 -2.02 14.33
C LEU A 265 1.47 -1.66 15.78
N GLY A 266 2.52 -0.87 15.98
CA GLY A 266 3.04 -0.50 17.30
C GLY A 266 3.96 -1.57 17.91
N TYR A 267 4.54 -2.44 17.09
CA TYR A 267 5.48 -3.49 17.50
C TYR A 267 6.92 -3.15 17.11
N GLU A 268 7.86 -3.77 17.80
CA GLU A 268 9.29 -3.63 17.50
C GLU A 268 9.66 -4.38 16.21
N ALA A 269 10.76 -3.95 15.59
CA ALA A 269 11.33 -4.62 14.44
C ALA A 269 11.73 -6.08 14.77
N LEU A 270 11.40 -7.00 13.86
CA LEU A 270 11.72 -8.42 13.99
C LEU A 270 13.04 -8.78 13.30
N PHE A 271 13.27 -8.21 12.11
CA PHE A 271 14.46 -8.52 11.32
C PHE A 271 15.62 -7.60 11.72
N PRO A 272 16.82 -8.16 11.99
CA PRO A 272 17.96 -7.36 12.38
C PRO A 272 18.45 -6.45 11.23
N PRO A 273 19.17 -5.35 11.54
CA PRO A 273 19.61 -4.36 10.54
C PRO A 273 20.35 -4.96 9.35
N GLU A 274 21.19 -5.96 9.57
CA GLU A 274 21.97 -6.63 8.52
C GLU A 274 21.13 -7.42 7.51
N MET A 275 19.92 -7.85 7.90
CA MET A 275 18.95 -8.48 6.98
C MET A 275 18.09 -7.43 6.25
N ALA A 276 17.97 -6.24 6.80
CA ALA A 276 17.16 -5.13 6.28
C ALA A 276 18.05 -4.03 5.65
N ASP A 277 19.28 -4.36 5.28
CA ASP A 277 20.24 -3.42 4.66
C ASP A 277 19.91 -3.22 3.18
N VAL A 278 19.08 -2.22 2.92
CA VAL A 278 18.60 -1.88 1.57
C VAL A 278 19.64 -1.03 0.84
N ASN A 279 19.92 -1.36 -0.41
CA ASN A 279 20.78 -0.55 -1.28
C ASN A 279 20.35 0.92 -1.27
N PRO A 280 21.24 1.86 -0.90
CA PRO A 280 20.92 3.29 -0.82
C PRO A 280 20.36 3.90 -2.11
N ALA A 281 20.74 3.36 -3.28
CA ALA A 281 20.19 3.81 -4.56
C ALA A 281 18.69 3.48 -4.72
N ILE A 282 18.22 2.39 -4.12
CA ILE A 282 16.79 2.03 -4.09
C ILE A 282 16.04 2.96 -3.14
N LEU A 283 16.60 3.23 -1.95
CA LEU A 283 16.00 4.17 -0.99
C LEU A 283 15.92 5.59 -1.58
N ALA A 284 16.97 6.05 -2.26
CA ALA A 284 16.96 7.33 -2.96
C ALA A 284 15.93 7.36 -4.11
N ALA A 285 15.74 6.25 -4.82
CA ALA A 285 14.75 6.15 -5.88
C ALA A 285 13.30 6.19 -5.36
N LEU A 286 13.05 5.80 -4.12
CA LEU A 286 11.74 5.96 -3.48
C LEU A 286 11.38 7.44 -3.24
N SER A 287 12.37 8.30 -2.97
CA SER A 287 12.19 9.71 -2.64
C SER A 287 13.15 10.59 -3.44
N PRO A 288 12.92 10.82 -4.75
CA PRO A 288 13.85 11.55 -5.60
C PRO A 288 14.01 13.04 -5.23
N ASN A 289 13.06 13.62 -4.48
CA ASN A 289 13.07 15.01 -4.03
C ASN A 289 13.43 15.12 -2.54
N ALA A 290 14.55 14.51 -2.14
CA ALA A 290 14.99 14.49 -0.72
C ALA A 290 15.19 15.90 -0.12
N ASP A 291 15.42 16.93 -0.94
CA ASP A 291 15.55 18.33 -0.51
C ASP A 291 14.18 18.99 -0.15
N GLU A 292 13.06 18.42 -0.60
CA GLU A 292 11.69 18.78 -0.18
C GLU A 292 11.14 17.84 0.89
N ASN A 293 11.89 16.81 1.24
CA ASN A 293 11.48 15.77 2.18
C ASN A 293 11.81 16.14 3.62
N HIS A 294 10.89 16.79 4.23
CA HIS A 294 10.59 16.42 5.59
C HIS A 294 9.85 15.08 5.54
N ASP A 295 10.59 14.01 5.93
CA ASP A 295 10.09 12.76 6.41
C ASP A 295 8.84 12.22 5.67
N PHE A 296 9.05 11.31 4.72
CA PHE A 296 8.00 10.57 4.03
C PHE A 296 7.01 9.90 5.02
N PHE A 297 7.43 9.77 6.27
CA PHE A 297 6.66 9.23 7.40
C PHE A 297 6.14 10.30 8.36
N SER A 298 6.62 11.55 8.31
CA SER A 298 6.20 12.64 9.23
C SER A 298 5.18 13.62 8.64
N GLY A 299 4.72 13.39 7.43
CA GLY A 299 3.43 13.95 7.01
C GLY A 299 3.38 15.41 6.58
N SER A 300 4.41 16.00 5.99
CA SER A 300 4.29 17.33 5.42
C SER A 300 4.88 17.44 4.01
N GLY A 301 4.05 17.22 3.01
CA GLY A 301 4.34 17.50 1.62
C GLY A 301 3.05 17.84 0.90
N SER A 302 2.56 19.08 0.99
CA SER A 302 1.43 19.53 0.19
C SER A 302 1.92 20.43 -0.94
N SER A 303 1.78 19.99 -2.17
CA SER A 303 1.88 20.85 -3.36
C SER A 303 0.54 21.45 -3.79
N TYR A 304 -0.52 21.27 -3.01
CA TYR A 304 -1.82 21.88 -3.26
C TYR A 304 -2.19 22.79 -2.08
N VAL A 305 -2.23 24.10 -2.35
CA VAL A 305 -2.74 25.06 -1.38
C VAL A 305 -4.26 24.94 -1.38
N MET A 306 -4.79 24.11 -0.48
CA MET A 306 -6.21 24.21 -0.13
C MET A 306 -6.42 25.52 0.64
N GLY A 307 -7.37 26.34 0.21
CA GLY A 307 -7.79 27.51 0.97
C GLY A 307 -8.13 27.11 2.41
N LYS A 308 -7.58 27.81 3.38
CA LYS A 308 -7.95 27.58 4.78
C LYS A 308 -9.43 27.90 4.93
N THR A 309 -10.21 26.90 5.31
CA THR A 309 -11.53 27.16 5.90
C THR A 309 -11.27 27.89 7.21
N VAL A 310 -11.78 29.09 7.33
CA VAL A 310 -11.78 29.81 8.61
C VAL A 310 -12.87 29.14 9.45
N GLU A 311 -12.49 28.54 10.57
CA GLU A 311 -13.49 28.14 11.57
C GLU A 311 -14.11 29.42 12.13
N THR A 312 -15.41 29.57 11.91
CA THR A 312 -16.20 30.64 12.50
C THR A 312 -16.85 30.11 13.77
N GLU A 313 -16.74 30.87 14.85
CA GLU A 313 -17.47 30.58 16.08
C GLU A 313 -18.87 31.19 16.04
N ASP A 314 -19.81 30.71 16.88
CA ASP A 314 -21.20 31.21 16.92
C ASP A 314 -21.28 32.74 17.16
N GLU A 315 -20.25 33.33 17.79
CA GLU A 315 -20.13 34.75 18.03
C GLU A 315 -19.86 35.59 16.78
N ASP A 316 -19.29 34.99 15.71
CA ASP A 316 -19.00 35.67 14.45
C ASP A 316 -20.28 35.91 13.61
N TRP A 317 -21.41 35.30 13.99
CA TRP A 317 -22.71 35.41 13.31
C TRP A 317 -23.71 36.36 13.97
N ASN A 318 -23.32 37.09 15.03
CA ASN A 318 -24.14 38.12 15.64
C ASN A 318 -24.05 39.44 14.85
N PHE A 319 -24.98 39.59 13.88
CA PHE A 319 -25.19 40.83 13.13
C PHE A 319 -26.19 41.75 13.81
#